data_c29bb2d3205864da9a74117525d3507b
#
_entry.id   c29bb2d3205864da9a74117525d3507b
#
_cell.length_a   1.000
_cell.length_b   1.000
_cell.length_c   1.000
_cell.angle_alpha   90.00
_cell.angle_beta   90.00
_cell.angle_gamma   90.00
#
_symmetry.space_group_name_H-M   'P 1'
#
loop_
_entity.id
_entity.type
_entity.pdbx_description
1 polymer ?
#
loop_
_entity_poly.entity_id
_entity_poly.type
_entity_poly.pdbx_seq_one_letter_code
_entity_poly.pdbx_strand_id
1 'polypeptide(L)'
;MSTTVIDQGNCKKQIRLEIPSADVRGKMDEVAGDLARKVSLPGFRPGHVPKSVIKTRLRKELRDEVSAQLVPAAFEEAVQENRLKVIGKPALDGLTYGDDETLSVTFNVDVAPEFELAEYKNIPLTRHIYPITDKHVDEAIEQLRKQQAELVPVDRPAQIGDNVLVDIKGRFVKAVNPEGADGETGDAAQTGNDTIEAGGDDATEIEQQELSIVLGGEGVMEEFTKVFTGASAGETKTFSLTYKQDHPTPRFAGKTAEYTAEVAAVRVIELPELNDEFASSVNEDFKTMEELRADIRQDLEDKMADRSDSEIKAAAVAELVARNRFEVPEFLVDHRTQSMVRNFARNLHSRGVNVRDPKLDWEALVASQRPRAENEVRSAFILGKIAEVENVAVSEGDLEAELEDLAEHAGKSVAAMRATLTKENALDSIEEQIQLRKALDFVIASANVTVEEAKEPAAGEEAAPPTEESGTSE
;
A
#
# COMPACT_ATOMS: atom_id res chain seq x y z
N MET A 1 42.17 -12.53 -17.23
CA MET A 1 40.82 -13.00 -16.98
C MET A 1 40.05 -12.96 -18.30
N SER A 2 39.18 -13.93 -18.60
CA SER A 2 38.26 -13.84 -19.74
C SER A 2 36.82 -13.65 -19.23
N THR A 3 36.12 -12.71 -19.85
CA THR A 3 34.73 -12.38 -19.49
C THR A 3 33.85 -12.58 -20.71
N THR A 4 32.76 -13.33 -20.58
CA THR A 4 31.73 -13.48 -21.59
C THR A 4 30.39 -13.02 -21.04
N VAL A 5 29.79 -12.02 -21.69
CA VAL A 5 28.45 -11.52 -21.32
C VAL A 5 27.46 -12.03 -22.36
N ILE A 6 26.43 -12.73 -21.89
CA ILE A 6 25.36 -13.28 -22.70
C ILE A 6 24.06 -12.56 -22.32
N ASP A 7 23.41 -11.95 -23.28
CA ASP A 7 22.10 -11.33 -23.09
C ASP A 7 21.02 -12.42 -23.07
N GLN A 8 20.16 -12.41 -22.03
CA GLN A 8 19.06 -13.37 -21.87
C GLN A 8 17.69 -12.75 -22.14
N GLY A 9 17.65 -11.45 -22.50
CA GLY A 9 16.40 -10.68 -22.59
C GLY A 9 15.86 -10.26 -21.22
N ASN A 10 14.78 -9.46 -21.21
CA ASN A 10 14.12 -8.97 -19.99
C ASN A 10 15.08 -8.30 -18.99
N CYS A 11 16.04 -7.53 -19.48
CA CYS A 11 17.07 -6.88 -18.66
C CYS A 11 17.94 -7.87 -17.88
N LYS A 12 18.01 -9.15 -18.26
CA LYS A 12 18.83 -10.16 -17.61
C LYS A 12 20.06 -10.47 -18.46
N LYS A 13 21.23 -10.45 -17.82
CA LYS A 13 22.50 -10.83 -18.46
C LYS A 13 23.17 -11.93 -17.66
N GLN A 14 23.75 -12.89 -18.36
CA GLN A 14 24.60 -13.90 -17.76
C GLN A 14 26.06 -13.53 -17.99
N ILE A 15 26.81 -13.40 -16.90
CA ILE A 15 28.24 -13.09 -16.92
C ILE A 15 29.00 -14.37 -16.59
N ARG A 16 29.80 -14.87 -17.54
CA ARG A 16 30.70 -15.98 -17.33
C ARG A 16 32.12 -15.44 -17.17
N LEU A 17 32.74 -15.78 -16.08
CA LEU A 17 34.11 -15.39 -15.75
C LEU A 17 34.98 -16.64 -15.73
N GLU A 18 36.14 -16.55 -16.39
CA GLU A 18 37.18 -17.56 -16.29
C GLU A 18 38.43 -16.92 -15.73
N ILE A 19 38.78 -17.29 -14.50
CA ILE A 19 39.95 -16.81 -13.80
C ILE A 19 41.13 -17.79 -14.09
N PRO A 20 42.26 -17.29 -14.64
CA PRO A 20 43.36 -18.14 -15.03
C PRO A 20 43.94 -18.91 -13.84
N SER A 21 44.44 -20.10 -14.09
CA SER A 21 45.05 -20.95 -13.08
C SER A 21 46.27 -20.30 -12.36
N ALA A 22 46.95 -19.37 -13.02
CA ALA A 22 48.05 -18.61 -12.42
C ALA A 22 47.59 -17.74 -11.25
N ASP A 23 46.49 -17.00 -11.42
CA ASP A 23 45.90 -16.12 -10.42
C ASP A 23 45.30 -16.93 -9.26
N VAL A 24 44.57 -18.01 -9.61
CA VAL A 24 44.00 -18.94 -8.64
C VAL A 24 45.11 -19.57 -7.76
N ARG A 25 46.20 -20.05 -8.38
CA ARG A 25 47.33 -20.64 -7.63
C ARG A 25 48.04 -19.62 -6.73
N GLY A 26 48.26 -18.40 -7.24
CA GLY A 26 48.82 -17.31 -6.47
C GLY A 26 48.01 -17.05 -5.20
N LYS A 27 46.67 -16.95 -5.37
CA LYS A 27 45.77 -16.72 -4.24
C LYS A 27 45.66 -17.94 -3.29
N MET A 28 45.69 -19.17 -3.85
CA MET A 28 45.74 -20.39 -3.06
C MET A 28 47.00 -20.44 -2.17
N ASP A 29 48.18 -19.97 -2.66
CA ASP A 29 49.39 -19.92 -1.89
C ASP A 29 49.34 -18.88 -0.75
N GLU A 30 48.69 -17.76 -1.00
CA GLU A 30 48.45 -16.71 0.00
C GLU A 30 47.52 -17.24 1.11
N VAL A 31 46.33 -17.67 0.74
CA VAL A 31 45.29 -18.17 1.67
C VAL A 31 45.75 -19.41 2.43
N ALA A 32 46.50 -20.34 1.77
CA ALA A 32 47.08 -21.47 2.45
C ALA A 32 48.12 -21.04 3.54
N GLY A 33 48.82 -19.92 3.32
CA GLY A 33 49.71 -19.33 4.32
C GLY A 33 48.95 -18.78 5.53
N ASP A 34 47.83 -18.15 5.31
CA ASP A 34 46.98 -17.59 6.36
C ASP A 34 46.26 -18.69 7.15
N LEU A 35 45.71 -19.68 6.45
CA LEU A 35 45.11 -20.85 7.08
C LEU A 35 46.10 -21.64 7.91
N ALA A 36 47.39 -21.77 7.44
CA ALA A 36 48.45 -22.44 8.17
C ALA A 36 48.72 -21.80 9.54
N ARG A 37 48.48 -20.50 9.69
CA ARG A 37 48.62 -19.76 10.93
C ARG A 37 47.42 -19.89 11.88
N LYS A 38 46.24 -20.07 11.30
CA LYS A 38 44.97 -20.06 12.05
C LYS A 38 44.49 -21.47 12.46
N VAL A 39 44.79 -22.48 11.65
CA VAL A 39 44.23 -23.83 11.81
C VAL A 39 45.13 -24.71 12.68
N SER A 40 44.51 -25.50 13.57
CA SER A 40 45.16 -26.57 14.33
C SER A 40 44.84 -27.91 13.71
N LEU A 41 45.81 -28.60 13.18
CA LEU A 41 45.64 -29.95 12.62
C LEU A 41 46.35 -31.01 13.50
N PRO A 42 45.72 -32.18 13.71
CA PRO A 42 46.35 -33.28 14.44
C PRO A 42 47.69 -33.67 13.82
N GLY A 43 48.75 -33.70 14.64
CA GLY A 43 50.10 -34.02 14.21
C GLY A 43 50.98 -32.82 13.89
N PHE A 44 50.48 -31.59 14.00
CA PHE A 44 51.25 -30.36 13.78
C PHE A 44 51.08 -29.39 14.93
N ARG A 45 52.14 -28.60 15.22
CA ARG A 45 52.05 -27.53 16.21
C ARG A 45 51.14 -26.42 15.68
N PRO A 46 50.20 -25.89 16.50
CA PRO A 46 49.32 -24.78 16.08
C PRO A 46 50.11 -23.62 15.47
N GLY A 47 49.72 -23.13 14.30
CA GLY A 47 50.38 -22.06 13.57
C GLY A 47 51.60 -22.44 12.75
N HIS A 48 52.00 -23.71 12.71
CA HIS A 48 53.18 -24.22 11.99
C HIS A 48 52.85 -25.37 11.03
N VAL A 49 51.66 -25.37 10.44
CA VAL A 49 51.28 -26.38 9.46
C VAL A 49 51.90 -26.03 8.10
N PRO A 50 52.60 -26.97 7.42
CA PRO A 50 53.13 -26.72 6.07
C PRO A 50 52.00 -26.43 5.07
N LYS A 51 52.21 -25.46 4.16
CA LYS A 51 51.19 -25.09 3.11
C LYS A 51 50.77 -26.30 2.24
N SER A 52 51.69 -27.24 1.97
CA SER A 52 51.37 -28.45 1.21
C SER A 52 50.34 -29.35 1.90
N VAL A 53 50.41 -29.41 3.25
CA VAL A 53 49.43 -30.18 4.04
C VAL A 53 48.06 -29.51 4.01
N ILE A 54 48.02 -28.17 4.12
CA ILE A 54 46.78 -27.39 3.98
C ILE A 54 46.14 -27.67 2.60
N LYS A 55 46.92 -27.53 1.53
CA LYS A 55 46.43 -27.76 0.14
C LYS A 55 45.87 -29.17 -0.09
N THR A 56 46.40 -30.17 0.67
CA THR A 56 45.93 -31.56 0.49
C THR A 56 44.77 -31.90 1.42
N ARG A 57 44.84 -31.54 2.71
CA ARG A 57 43.86 -31.93 3.72
C ARG A 57 42.65 -31.00 3.82
N LEU A 58 42.86 -29.71 3.53
CA LEU A 58 41.83 -28.67 3.59
C LEU A 58 41.57 -28.09 2.20
N ARG A 59 41.58 -28.95 1.16
CA ARG A 59 41.41 -28.51 -0.23
C ARG A 59 40.10 -27.83 -0.46
N LYS A 60 39.04 -28.31 0.18
CA LYS A 60 37.68 -27.73 0.01
C LYS A 60 37.62 -26.36 0.67
N GLU A 61 37.99 -26.27 1.92
CA GLU A 61 38.00 -25.02 2.69
C GLU A 61 38.92 -23.96 2.05
N LEU A 62 40.06 -24.42 1.50
CA LEU A 62 40.97 -23.54 0.76
C LEU A 62 40.32 -22.99 -0.52
N ARG A 63 39.62 -23.84 -1.29
CA ARG A 63 38.92 -23.42 -2.49
C ARG A 63 37.76 -22.47 -2.17
N ASP A 64 37.01 -22.77 -1.12
CA ASP A 64 35.88 -21.92 -0.68
C ASP A 64 36.40 -20.53 -0.28
N GLU A 65 37.47 -20.43 0.48
CA GLU A 65 38.08 -19.17 0.91
C GLU A 65 38.69 -18.39 -0.27
N VAL A 66 39.37 -19.08 -1.19
CA VAL A 66 39.93 -18.48 -2.42
C VAL A 66 38.82 -17.94 -3.30
N SER A 67 37.72 -18.69 -3.47
CA SER A 67 36.55 -18.23 -4.22
C SER A 67 35.94 -16.99 -3.57
N ALA A 68 35.78 -17.00 -2.24
CA ALA A 68 35.19 -15.88 -1.51
C ALA A 68 35.99 -14.56 -1.68
N GLN A 69 37.29 -14.65 -1.93
CA GLN A 69 38.12 -13.47 -2.15
C GLN A 69 38.32 -13.08 -3.61
N LEU A 70 38.43 -14.06 -4.55
CA LEU A 70 38.66 -13.78 -5.97
C LEU A 70 37.38 -13.41 -6.73
N VAL A 71 36.27 -14.09 -6.42
CA VAL A 71 35.04 -13.96 -7.20
C VAL A 71 34.44 -12.55 -7.16
N PRO A 72 34.35 -11.87 -5.99
CA PRO A 72 33.83 -10.50 -5.96
C PRO A 72 34.71 -9.52 -6.77
N ALA A 73 36.02 -9.59 -6.62
CA ALA A 73 36.93 -8.72 -7.33
C ALA A 73 36.86 -8.92 -8.87
N ALA A 74 36.83 -10.18 -9.29
CA ALA A 74 36.68 -10.53 -10.73
C ALA A 74 35.33 -10.09 -11.28
N PHE A 75 34.26 -10.16 -10.50
CA PHE A 75 32.95 -9.67 -10.88
C PHE A 75 32.93 -8.15 -11.05
N GLU A 76 33.47 -7.39 -10.11
CA GLU A 76 33.58 -5.94 -10.19
C GLU A 76 34.39 -5.49 -11.42
N GLU A 77 35.53 -6.14 -11.69
CA GLU A 77 36.34 -5.88 -12.88
C GLU A 77 35.51 -6.11 -14.17
N ALA A 78 34.80 -7.25 -14.24
CA ALA A 78 33.97 -7.59 -15.40
C ALA A 78 32.81 -6.59 -15.63
N VAL A 79 32.16 -6.14 -14.55
CA VAL A 79 31.11 -5.13 -14.61
C VAL A 79 31.65 -3.80 -15.14
N GLN A 80 32.83 -3.37 -14.65
CA GLN A 80 33.47 -2.13 -15.09
C GLN A 80 33.94 -2.18 -16.54
N GLU A 81 34.60 -3.27 -16.96
CA GLU A 81 35.07 -3.47 -18.34
C GLU A 81 33.92 -3.44 -19.35
N ASN A 82 32.80 -4.06 -19.01
CA ASN A 82 31.63 -4.13 -19.88
C ASN A 82 30.64 -2.98 -19.67
N ARG A 83 30.94 -2.03 -18.79
CA ARG A 83 30.10 -0.85 -18.45
C ARG A 83 28.66 -1.23 -18.08
N LEU A 84 28.48 -2.33 -17.38
CA LEU A 84 27.16 -2.81 -17.00
C LEU A 84 26.65 -2.04 -15.78
N LYS A 85 25.44 -1.48 -15.89
CA LYS A 85 24.71 -0.91 -14.74
C LYS A 85 23.92 -2.04 -14.07
N VAL A 86 24.58 -2.83 -13.19
CA VAL A 86 23.95 -3.96 -12.50
C VAL A 86 22.98 -3.44 -11.43
N ILE A 87 21.79 -4.05 -11.36
CA ILE A 87 20.74 -3.73 -10.41
C ILE A 87 20.57 -4.90 -9.44
N GLY A 88 20.51 -4.59 -8.15
CA GLY A 88 20.34 -5.60 -7.11
C GLY A 88 21.62 -6.42 -6.87
N LYS A 89 21.43 -7.60 -6.30
CA LYS A 89 22.57 -8.50 -5.98
C LYS A 89 22.74 -9.53 -7.08
N PRO A 90 23.99 -9.76 -7.56
CA PRO A 90 24.25 -10.81 -8.53
C PRO A 90 23.89 -12.19 -7.97
N ALA A 91 23.19 -12.99 -8.73
CA ALA A 91 22.91 -14.38 -8.38
C ALA A 91 23.99 -15.30 -8.95
N LEU A 92 24.69 -16.02 -8.05
CA LEU A 92 25.67 -17.03 -8.46
C LEU A 92 24.94 -18.28 -8.97
N ASP A 93 25.08 -18.57 -10.26
CA ASP A 93 24.46 -19.72 -10.91
C ASP A 93 25.36 -20.96 -10.92
N GLY A 94 26.65 -20.77 -11.00
CA GLY A 94 27.63 -21.84 -10.98
C GLY A 94 29.04 -21.41 -10.63
N LEU A 95 29.76 -22.29 -9.91
CA LEU A 95 31.16 -22.13 -9.60
C LEU A 95 31.86 -23.48 -9.75
N THR A 96 32.82 -23.58 -10.65
CA THR A 96 33.53 -24.82 -10.94
C THR A 96 35.03 -24.60 -11.07
N TYR A 97 35.79 -25.53 -10.49
CA TYR A 97 37.24 -25.59 -10.65
C TYR A 97 37.58 -26.62 -11.74
N GLY A 98 38.28 -26.19 -12.78
CA GLY A 98 38.84 -27.07 -13.78
C GLY A 98 39.98 -27.99 -13.24
N ASP A 99 40.33 -28.97 -14.02
CA ASP A 99 41.41 -29.92 -13.69
C ASP A 99 42.81 -29.21 -13.61
N ASP A 100 42.97 -28.13 -14.34
CA ASP A 100 44.14 -27.25 -14.39
C ASP A 100 44.14 -26.16 -13.30
N GLU A 101 43.15 -26.20 -12.42
CA GLU A 101 42.86 -25.18 -11.39
C GLU A 101 42.36 -23.81 -11.94
N THR A 102 41.86 -23.76 -13.14
CA THR A 102 41.11 -22.60 -13.62
C THR A 102 39.76 -22.48 -12.83
N LEU A 103 39.36 -21.29 -12.50
CA LEU A 103 38.11 -21.06 -11.80
C LEU A 103 37.09 -20.45 -12.77
N SER A 104 36.02 -21.19 -13.07
CA SER A 104 34.92 -20.72 -13.88
C SER A 104 33.71 -20.37 -12.98
N VAL A 105 33.19 -19.16 -13.16
CA VAL A 105 32.06 -18.65 -12.38
C VAL A 105 31.01 -18.08 -13.32
N THR A 106 29.75 -18.37 -13.04
CA THR A 106 28.62 -17.86 -13.80
C THR A 106 27.69 -17.07 -12.87
N PHE A 107 27.38 -15.84 -13.25
CA PHE A 107 26.43 -14.98 -12.58
C PHE A 107 25.24 -14.67 -13.48
N ASN A 108 24.05 -14.66 -12.90
CA ASN A 108 22.89 -14.04 -13.50
C ASN A 108 22.68 -12.69 -12.82
N VAL A 109 22.59 -11.63 -13.61
CA VAL A 109 22.46 -10.26 -13.13
C VAL A 109 21.31 -9.55 -13.86
N ASP A 110 20.59 -8.73 -13.12
CA ASP A 110 19.66 -7.76 -13.69
C ASP A 110 20.44 -6.48 -14.02
N VAL A 111 20.19 -5.89 -15.18
CA VAL A 111 20.85 -4.66 -15.63
C VAL A 111 19.82 -3.58 -15.93
N ALA A 112 20.24 -2.33 -15.85
CA ALA A 112 19.41 -1.21 -16.24
C ALA A 112 19.02 -1.32 -17.73
N PRO A 113 17.77 -1.03 -18.08
CA PRO A 113 17.30 -1.06 -19.46
C PRO A 113 18.03 0.00 -20.29
N GLU A 114 18.41 -0.38 -21.51
CA GLU A 114 18.91 0.53 -22.51
C GLU A 114 17.75 0.93 -23.43
N PHE A 115 17.37 2.20 -23.41
CA PHE A 115 16.30 2.71 -24.26
C PHE A 115 16.60 4.13 -24.74
N GLU A 116 16.02 4.49 -25.89
CA GLU A 116 16.03 5.84 -26.40
C GLU A 116 14.80 6.60 -25.87
N LEU A 117 15.03 7.82 -25.36
CA LEU A 117 13.98 8.65 -24.81
C LEU A 117 13.11 9.21 -25.94
N ALA A 118 11.80 8.92 -25.86
CA ALA A 118 10.83 9.57 -26.75
C ALA A 118 10.68 11.05 -26.38
N GLU A 119 10.03 11.83 -27.26
CA GLU A 119 9.78 13.24 -27.01
C GLU A 119 8.94 13.42 -25.73
N TYR A 120 9.50 14.12 -24.74
CA TYR A 120 8.90 14.39 -23.45
C TYR A 120 8.58 15.86 -23.20
N LYS A 121 9.02 16.78 -24.11
CA LYS A 121 8.65 18.18 -24.09
C LYS A 121 7.38 18.39 -24.91
N ASN A 122 6.60 19.43 -24.55
CA ASN A 122 5.33 19.76 -25.20
C ASN A 122 4.29 18.61 -25.21
N ILE A 123 4.34 17.69 -24.26
CA ILE A 123 3.29 16.67 -24.12
C ILE A 123 1.96 17.34 -23.77
N PRO A 124 0.83 16.89 -24.36
CA PRO A 124 -0.48 17.45 -24.03
C PRO A 124 -0.90 16.95 -22.66
N LEU A 125 -1.18 17.86 -21.74
CA LEU A 125 -1.68 17.56 -20.41
C LEU A 125 -2.90 18.41 -20.11
N THR A 126 -3.85 17.87 -19.33
CA THR A 126 -5.00 18.63 -18.83
C THR A 126 -4.85 18.80 -17.32
N ARG A 127 -4.92 20.07 -16.87
CA ARG A 127 -4.99 20.41 -15.46
C ARG A 127 -6.45 20.65 -15.09
N HIS A 128 -6.99 19.87 -14.18
CA HIS A 128 -8.32 20.07 -13.65
C HIS A 128 -8.27 21.08 -12.49
N ILE A 129 -9.10 22.13 -12.56
CA ILE A 129 -9.30 23.07 -11.45
C ILE A 129 -10.66 22.79 -10.83
N TYR A 130 -10.70 22.74 -9.51
CA TYR A 130 -11.89 22.50 -8.70
C TYR A 130 -12.26 23.80 -7.97
N PRO A 131 -13.15 24.64 -8.51
CA PRO A 131 -13.51 25.91 -7.88
C PRO A 131 -14.29 25.67 -6.58
N ILE A 132 -13.80 26.23 -5.48
CA ILE A 132 -14.49 26.19 -4.20
C ILE A 132 -15.53 27.28 -4.13
N THR A 133 -16.78 26.88 -3.89
CA THR A 133 -17.94 27.76 -3.75
C THR A 133 -18.33 27.90 -2.27
N ASP A 134 -19.13 28.93 -1.95
CA ASP A 134 -19.68 29.11 -0.59
C ASP A 134 -20.49 27.88 -0.13
N LYS A 135 -21.12 27.17 -1.08
CA LYS A 135 -21.85 25.94 -0.81
C LYS A 135 -20.97 24.83 -0.23
N HIS A 136 -19.76 24.64 -0.77
CA HIS A 136 -18.82 23.66 -0.24
C HIS A 136 -18.36 23.98 1.17
N VAL A 137 -18.14 25.28 1.45
CA VAL A 137 -17.80 25.76 2.79
C VAL A 137 -18.96 25.53 3.76
N ASP A 138 -20.20 25.82 3.33
CA ASP A 138 -21.40 25.58 4.15
C ASP A 138 -21.59 24.09 4.43
N GLU A 139 -21.40 23.22 3.45
CA GLU A 139 -21.46 21.76 3.60
C GLU A 139 -20.41 21.23 4.57
N ALA A 140 -19.19 21.75 4.49
CA ALA A 140 -18.11 21.38 5.43
C ALA A 140 -18.44 21.83 6.85
N ILE A 141 -18.97 23.04 7.02
CA ILE A 141 -19.42 23.55 8.33
C ILE A 141 -20.56 22.69 8.88
N GLU A 142 -21.54 22.31 8.07
CA GLU A 142 -22.63 21.43 8.51
C GLU A 142 -22.13 20.03 8.88
N GLN A 143 -21.10 19.52 8.25
CA GLN A 143 -20.43 18.27 8.67
C GLN A 143 -19.75 18.42 10.03
N LEU A 144 -19.01 19.51 10.25
CA LEU A 144 -18.40 19.82 11.55
C LEU A 144 -19.48 19.99 12.64
N ARG A 145 -20.59 20.68 12.30
CA ARG A 145 -21.73 20.86 13.18
C ARG A 145 -22.36 19.53 13.61
N LYS A 146 -22.48 18.59 12.69
CA LYS A 146 -22.98 17.23 12.96
C LYS A 146 -22.00 16.42 13.84
N GLN A 147 -20.69 16.62 13.66
CA GLN A 147 -19.67 15.97 14.49
C GLN A 147 -19.65 16.49 15.91
N GLN A 148 -19.98 17.77 16.11
CA GLN A 148 -20.05 18.45 17.40
C GLN A 148 -21.45 18.37 18.05
N ALA A 149 -22.37 17.60 17.44
CA ALA A 149 -23.73 17.46 17.96
C ALA A 149 -23.76 16.77 19.31
N GLU A 150 -24.55 17.30 20.24
CA GLU A 150 -24.79 16.71 21.54
C GLU A 150 -25.93 15.70 21.50
N LEU A 151 -25.77 14.58 22.19
CA LEU A 151 -26.78 13.54 22.31
C LEU A 151 -27.53 13.73 23.64
N VAL A 152 -28.66 14.43 23.60
CA VAL A 152 -29.48 14.72 24.77
C VAL A 152 -30.54 13.63 25.00
N PRO A 153 -30.52 12.91 26.15
CA PRO A 153 -31.52 11.88 26.42
C PRO A 153 -32.92 12.51 26.62
N VAL A 154 -33.94 11.84 26.06
CA VAL A 154 -35.33 12.29 26.12
C VAL A 154 -36.27 11.16 26.54
N ASP A 155 -37.31 11.50 27.34
CA ASP A 155 -38.32 10.58 27.82
C ASP A 155 -39.56 10.59 26.90
N ARG A 156 -39.35 10.39 25.59
CA ARG A 156 -40.41 10.26 24.59
C ARG A 156 -40.10 9.13 23.61
N PRO A 157 -41.14 8.60 22.92
CA PRO A 157 -40.93 7.63 21.85
C PRO A 157 -39.99 8.18 20.77
N ALA A 158 -39.10 7.32 20.24
CA ALA A 158 -38.12 7.63 19.24
C ALA A 158 -38.77 8.05 17.91
N GLN A 159 -38.22 9.10 17.29
CA GLN A 159 -38.63 9.63 15.99
C GLN A 159 -37.50 9.47 14.98
N ILE A 160 -37.85 9.58 13.68
CA ILE A 160 -36.84 9.63 12.63
C ILE A 160 -35.93 10.85 12.89
N GLY A 161 -34.61 10.62 12.83
CA GLY A 161 -33.58 11.62 13.19
C GLY A 161 -33.04 11.51 14.60
N ASP A 162 -33.73 10.77 15.50
CA ASP A 162 -33.21 10.53 16.84
C ASP A 162 -32.12 9.46 16.85
N ASN A 163 -31.23 9.53 17.84
CA ASN A 163 -30.26 8.49 18.13
C ASN A 163 -30.83 7.55 19.19
N VAL A 164 -30.87 6.26 18.87
CA VAL A 164 -31.34 5.21 19.77
C VAL A 164 -30.15 4.35 20.20
N LEU A 165 -29.93 4.27 21.51
CA LEU A 165 -28.94 3.37 22.10
C LEU A 165 -29.61 2.03 22.39
N VAL A 166 -29.11 0.95 21.80
CA VAL A 166 -29.73 -0.37 21.90
C VAL A 166 -28.70 -1.45 22.22
N ASP A 167 -29.12 -2.41 23.06
CA ASP A 167 -28.40 -3.64 23.29
C ASP A 167 -29.05 -4.75 22.43
N ILE A 168 -28.30 -5.28 21.47
CA ILE A 168 -28.80 -6.21 20.50
C ILE A 168 -28.21 -7.60 20.72
N LYS A 169 -29.10 -8.60 20.82
CA LYS A 169 -28.74 -10.03 20.76
C LYS A 169 -29.42 -10.65 19.55
N GLY A 170 -28.67 -11.36 18.75
CA GLY A 170 -29.16 -12.00 17.54
C GLY A 170 -28.71 -13.43 17.40
N ARG A 171 -29.52 -14.24 16.70
CA ARG A 171 -29.19 -15.60 16.30
C ARG A 171 -29.57 -15.84 14.86
N PHE A 172 -28.76 -16.59 14.13
CA PHE A 172 -29.13 -16.98 12.77
C PHE A 172 -30.19 -18.08 12.81
N VAL A 173 -31.28 -17.88 12.02
CA VAL A 173 -32.34 -18.90 11.83
C VAL A 173 -32.18 -19.53 10.45
N LYS A 174 -32.37 -20.84 10.37
CA LYS A 174 -32.34 -21.56 9.10
C LYS A 174 -33.53 -21.09 8.24
N ALA A 175 -33.30 -20.61 7.04
CA ALA A 175 -34.38 -20.23 6.13
C ALA A 175 -35.31 -21.44 5.87
N VAL A 176 -36.56 -21.34 6.28
CA VAL A 176 -37.59 -22.29 5.88
C VAL A 176 -37.97 -21.90 4.44
N ASN A 177 -37.60 -22.73 3.48
CA ASN A 177 -37.96 -22.57 2.09
C ASN A 177 -39.46 -22.64 1.92
N PRO A 178 -40.21 -21.66 1.38
CA PRO A 178 -41.64 -21.75 1.18
C PRO A 178 -41.94 -22.37 -0.19
N GLU A 179 -41.34 -23.53 -0.51
CA GLU A 179 -41.80 -24.34 -1.66
C GLU A 179 -42.43 -25.63 -1.14
N GLY A 180 -43.75 -25.62 -1.05
CA GLY A 180 -44.55 -26.81 -0.77
C GLY A 180 -45.84 -26.53 0.01
N ALA A 181 -46.73 -25.72 -0.55
CA ALA A 181 -48.12 -25.67 -0.05
C ALA A 181 -49.09 -25.82 -1.22
N ASP A 182 -49.35 -27.05 -1.62
CA ASP A 182 -50.63 -27.42 -2.23
C ASP A 182 -51.51 -28.03 -1.17
N GLY A 183 -52.67 -27.37 -0.94
CA GLY A 183 -53.97 -27.93 -0.56
C GLY A 183 -54.16 -28.42 0.88
N GLU A 184 -54.88 -27.74 1.71
CA GLU A 184 -56.23 -28.04 2.13
C GLU A 184 -56.67 -27.16 3.31
N THR A 185 -57.88 -26.69 3.21
CA THR A 185 -58.65 -25.91 4.17
C THR A 185 -58.94 -26.68 5.45
N GLY A 186 -58.80 -26.05 6.64
CA GLY A 186 -59.25 -26.61 7.94
C GLY A 186 -58.97 -25.74 9.13
N ASP A 187 -59.99 -25.01 9.53
CA ASP A 187 -60.29 -24.31 10.77
C ASP A 187 -59.59 -24.84 12.04
N ALA A 188 -59.09 -23.92 12.87
CA ALA A 188 -59.23 -23.78 14.30
C ALA A 188 -58.01 -23.15 14.99
N ALA A 189 -58.30 -22.08 15.69
CA ALA A 189 -57.44 -21.48 16.72
C ALA A 189 -56.96 -22.50 17.72
N GLN A 190 -55.62 -22.50 18.04
CA GLN A 190 -55.09 -22.64 19.40
C GLN A 190 -53.59 -22.48 19.47
N THR A 191 -53.19 -21.60 20.36
CA THR A 191 -51.90 -21.52 21.06
C THR A 191 -51.09 -22.81 21.01
N GLY A 192 -49.95 -22.75 20.36
CA GLY A 192 -48.94 -23.81 20.40
C GLY A 192 -47.53 -23.21 20.46
N ASN A 193 -46.96 -23.38 21.58
CA ASN A 193 -45.54 -23.09 21.88
C ASN A 193 -44.69 -24.10 21.08
N ASP A 194 -44.41 -23.78 19.81
CA ASP A 194 -43.54 -24.63 19.00
C ASP A 194 -42.09 -24.30 19.32
N THR A 195 -41.52 -25.18 20.10
CA THR A 195 -40.11 -25.36 20.37
C THR A 195 -39.39 -25.56 19.05
N ILE A 196 -38.76 -24.51 18.55
CA ILE A 196 -37.86 -24.60 17.39
C ILE A 196 -36.62 -25.35 17.87
N GLU A 197 -36.43 -26.57 17.40
CA GLU A 197 -35.24 -27.35 17.64
C GLU A 197 -33.99 -26.58 17.16
N ALA A 198 -33.09 -26.28 18.11
CA ALA A 198 -31.76 -25.78 17.88
C ALA A 198 -30.98 -26.83 17.10
N GLY A 199 -30.89 -26.66 15.78
CA GLY A 199 -30.05 -27.50 14.94
C GLY A 199 -28.59 -27.02 15.01
N GLY A 200 -27.77 -27.87 15.59
CA GLY A 200 -26.33 -28.11 15.48
C GLY A 200 -25.37 -26.93 15.21
N ASP A 201 -24.44 -26.81 16.07
CA ASP A 201 -23.00 -26.41 16.03
C ASP A 201 -22.53 -25.16 15.22
N ASP A 202 -23.42 -24.35 14.70
CA ASP A 202 -23.10 -23.10 13.96
C ASP A 202 -23.96 -21.89 14.42
N ALA A 203 -24.54 -21.92 15.58
CA ALA A 203 -25.29 -20.84 16.19
C ALA A 203 -24.31 -19.81 16.78
N THR A 204 -23.68 -19.01 15.90
CA THR A 204 -22.90 -17.88 16.36
C THR A 204 -23.87 -16.81 16.85
N GLU A 205 -23.95 -16.64 18.16
CA GLU A 205 -24.70 -15.54 18.76
C GLU A 205 -24.06 -14.21 18.34
N ILE A 206 -24.91 -13.26 17.96
CA ILE A 206 -24.53 -11.89 17.69
C ILE A 206 -24.91 -11.13 18.95
N GLU A 207 -23.94 -10.65 19.71
CA GLU A 207 -24.18 -9.79 20.88
C GLU A 207 -23.44 -8.47 20.67
N GLN A 208 -24.16 -7.38 20.73
CA GLN A 208 -23.61 -6.04 20.65
C GLN A 208 -24.31 -5.15 21.67
N GLN A 209 -23.53 -4.61 22.59
CA GLN A 209 -24.01 -3.74 23.65
C GLN A 209 -23.74 -2.28 23.25
N GLU A 210 -24.59 -1.38 23.69
CA GLU A 210 -24.49 0.07 23.47
C GLU A 210 -24.37 0.47 22.00
N LEU A 211 -25.08 -0.25 21.11
CA LEU A 211 -25.13 0.12 19.70
C LEU A 211 -25.93 1.41 19.53
N SER A 212 -25.26 2.44 19.00
CA SER A 212 -25.83 3.75 18.71
C SER A 212 -26.36 3.78 17.28
N ILE A 213 -27.66 3.99 17.09
CA ILE A 213 -28.31 3.98 15.78
C ILE A 213 -29.05 5.30 15.57
N VAL A 214 -28.73 6.04 14.52
CA VAL A 214 -29.48 7.22 14.11
C VAL A 214 -30.61 6.79 13.17
N LEU A 215 -31.85 6.94 13.61
CA LEU A 215 -33.01 6.49 12.84
C LEU A 215 -33.17 7.29 11.52
N GLY A 216 -33.11 6.59 10.39
CA GLY A 216 -33.16 7.21 9.06
C GLY A 216 -31.83 7.82 8.60
N GLY A 217 -30.73 7.58 9.33
CA GLY A 217 -29.38 8.00 8.95
C GLY A 217 -28.83 7.19 7.78
N GLU A 218 -27.83 7.74 7.09
CA GLU A 218 -27.10 7.04 6.03
C GLU A 218 -26.43 5.77 6.58
N GLY A 219 -26.57 4.66 5.84
CA GLY A 219 -26.00 3.37 6.23
C GLY A 219 -26.84 2.56 7.23
N VAL A 220 -27.92 3.12 7.78
CA VAL A 220 -28.86 2.39 8.64
C VAL A 220 -29.94 1.72 7.76
N MET A 221 -30.08 0.40 7.90
CA MET A 221 -31.10 -0.34 7.18
C MET A 221 -32.51 0.15 7.55
N GLU A 222 -33.40 0.27 6.57
CA GLU A 222 -34.77 0.74 6.77
C GLU A 222 -35.53 -0.09 7.81
N GLU A 223 -35.22 -1.38 7.91
CA GLU A 223 -35.85 -2.30 8.87
C GLU A 223 -35.57 -1.87 10.30
N PHE A 224 -34.33 -1.49 10.62
CA PHE A 224 -34.00 -0.95 11.95
C PHE A 224 -34.74 0.34 12.23
N THR A 225 -34.79 1.25 11.27
CA THR A 225 -35.56 2.51 11.38
C THR A 225 -37.04 2.23 11.67
N LYS A 226 -37.67 1.27 10.95
CA LYS A 226 -39.08 0.92 11.15
C LYS A 226 -39.35 0.30 12.52
N VAL A 227 -38.44 -0.57 13.00
CA VAL A 227 -38.62 -1.26 14.30
C VAL A 227 -38.47 -0.31 15.48
N PHE A 228 -37.51 0.60 15.42
CA PHE A 228 -37.21 1.48 16.55
C PHE A 228 -37.95 2.81 16.50
N THR A 229 -38.56 3.18 15.37
CA THR A 229 -39.46 4.36 15.33
C THR A 229 -40.65 4.12 16.27
N GLY A 230 -40.85 5.01 17.21
CA GLY A 230 -41.91 4.92 18.22
C GLY A 230 -41.55 4.06 19.45
N ALA A 231 -40.35 3.51 19.52
CA ALA A 231 -39.90 2.76 20.69
C ALA A 231 -39.49 3.72 21.82
N SER A 232 -39.73 3.30 23.06
CA SER A 232 -39.37 4.05 24.27
C SER A 232 -38.20 3.38 25.00
N ALA A 233 -37.48 4.15 25.83
CA ALA A 233 -36.41 3.59 26.66
C ALA A 233 -36.94 2.48 27.57
N GLY A 234 -36.22 1.38 27.72
CA GLY A 234 -36.61 0.17 28.45
C GLY A 234 -37.50 -0.80 27.68
N GLU A 235 -37.86 -0.49 26.43
CA GLU A 235 -38.69 -1.37 25.60
C GLU A 235 -37.83 -2.40 24.87
N THR A 236 -38.27 -3.67 24.88
CA THR A 236 -37.62 -4.75 24.15
C THR A 236 -38.37 -5.02 22.85
N LYS A 237 -37.68 -5.03 21.73
CA LYS A 237 -38.21 -5.33 20.40
C LYS A 237 -37.55 -6.62 19.87
N THR A 238 -38.39 -7.50 19.34
CA THR A 238 -37.91 -8.69 18.61
C THR A 238 -38.30 -8.58 17.15
N PHE A 239 -37.37 -8.78 16.25
CA PHE A 239 -37.55 -8.69 14.81
C PHE A 239 -36.61 -9.62 14.07
N SER A 240 -36.98 -9.98 12.85
CA SER A 240 -36.16 -10.79 11.97
C SER A 240 -35.68 -9.95 10.78
N LEU A 241 -34.42 -10.14 10.38
CA LEU A 241 -33.79 -9.48 9.27
C LEU A 241 -33.22 -10.51 8.32
N THR A 242 -33.58 -10.38 7.05
CA THR A 242 -33.02 -11.22 5.99
C THR A 242 -32.03 -10.41 5.19
N TYR A 243 -30.77 -10.81 5.22
CA TYR A 243 -29.69 -10.17 4.51
C TYR A 243 -29.67 -10.59 3.03
N LYS A 244 -29.35 -9.67 2.14
CA LYS A 244 -29.19 -9.97 0.72
C LYS A 244 -27.99 -10.90 0.49
N GLN A 245 -28.00 -11.63 -0.65
CA GLN A 245 -26.89 -12.54 -1.00
C GLN A 245 -25.58 -11.82 -1.30
N ASP A 246 -25.65 -10.56 -1.69
CA ASP A 246 -24.53 -9.67 -2.01
C ASP A 246 -24.05 -8.83 -0.81
N HIS A 247 -24.43 -9.22 0.42
CA HIS A 247 -24.01 -8.50 1.62
C HIS A 247 -22.48 -8.51 1.76
N PRO A 248 -21.83 -7.35 2.02
CA PRO A 248 -20.35 -7.23 2.08
C PRO A 248 -19.68 -8.20 3.06
N THR A 249 -20.41 -8.57 4.11
CA THR A 249 -19.93 -9.52 5.11
C THR A 249 -20.45 -10.93 4.79
N PRO A 250 -19.61 -11.88 4.36
CA PRO A 250 -20.03 -13.23 3.96
C PRO A 250 -20.78 -14.02 5.06
N ARG A 251 -20.56 -13.65 6.34
CA ARG A 251 -21.24 -14.24 7.50
C ARG A 251 -22.75 -13.99 7.48
N PHE A 252 -23.20 -12.86 6.91
CA PHE A 252 -24.62 -12.46 6.86
C PHE A 252 -25.26 -12.77 5.50
N ALA A 253 -24.47 -12.89 4.44
CA ALA A 253 -24.96 -13.04 3.06
C ALA A 253 -25.99 -14.17 2.93
N GLY A 254 -27.22 -13.82 2.47
CA GLY A 254 -28.32 -14.75 2.23
C GLY A 254 -28.93 -15.41 3.49
N LYS A 255 -28.54 -14.96 4.69
CA LYS A 255 -29.03 -15.54 5.96
C LYS A 255 -30.13 -14.66 6.57
N THR A 256 -31.01 -15.29 7.33
CA THR A 256 -31.99 -14.61 8.17
C THR A 256 -31.51 -14.67 9.61
N ALA A 257 -31.49 -13.55 10.28
CA ALA A 257 -31.18 -13.47 11.71
C ALA A 257 -32.37 -12.91 12.48
N GLU A 258 -32.64 -13.50 13.63
CA GLU A 258 -33.64 -13.02 14.58
C GLU A 258 -32.93 -12.23 15.67
N TYR A 259 -33.38 -11.00 15.87
CA TYR A 259 -32.80 -10.06 16.82
C TYR A 259 -33.74 -9.77 17.96
N THR A 260 -33.22 -9.73 19.15
CA THR A 260 -33.86 -9.15 20.32
C THR A 260 -33.05 -7.94 20.75
N ALA A 261 -33.66 -6.78 20.69
CA ALA A 261 -33.00 -5.53 21.00
C ALA A 261 -33.72 -4.83 22.17
N GLU A 262 -32.98 -4.43 23.19
CA GLU A 262 -33.45 -3.62 24.30
C GLU A 262 -33.01 -2.18 24.06
N VAL A 263 -33.97 -1.24 24.12
CA VAL A 263 -33.72 0.20 23.94
C VAL A 263 -33.21 0.74 25.27
N ALA A 264 -31.92 1.02 25.39
CA ALA A 264 -31.33 1.55 26.60
C ALA A 264 -31.65 3.03 26.80
N ALA A 265 -31.63 3.83 25.71
CA ALA A 265 -31.97 5.25 25.75
C ALA A 265 -32.39 5.76 24.37
N VAL A 266 -33.26 6.76 24.38
CA VAL A 266 -33.58 7.58 23.20
C VAL A 266 -32.92 8.94 23.42
N ARG A 267 -32.18 9.42 22.41
CA ARG A 267 -31.45 10.68 22.47
C ARG A 267 -31.77 11.53 21.24
N VAL A 268 -31.97 12.81 21.46
CA VAL A 268 -32.11 13.80 20.38
C VAL A 268 -30.71 14.29 20.02
N ILE A 269 -30.46 14.43 18.74
CA ILE A 269 -29.25 15.05 18.22
C ILE A 269 -29.48 16.56 18.23
N GLU A 270 -28.92 17.25 19.21
CA GLU A 270 -28.98 18.73 19.28
C GLU A 270 -27.74 19.28 18.56
N LEU A 271 -27.99 19.97 17.45
CA LEU A 271 -26.95 20.63 16.68
C LEU A 271 -26.61 21.97 17.32
N PRO A 272 -25.33 22.28 17.59
CA PRO A 272 -24.94 23.58 18.13
C PRO A 272 -25.34 24.72 17.18
N GLU A 273 -25.60 25.91 17.73
CA GLU A 273 -25.84 27.09 16.91
C GLU A 273 -24.55 27.56 16.23
N LEU A 274 -24.65 27.96 14.95
CA LEU A 274 -23.51 28.50 14.21
C LEU A 274 -23.22 29.93 14.61
N ASN A 275 -22.50 30.06 15.73
CA ASN A 275 -22.07 31.32 16.32
C ASN A 275 -20.56 31.29 16.65
N ASP A 276 -20.03 32.36 17.23
CA ASP A 276 -18.61 32.45 17.56
C ASP A 276 -18.20 31.45 18.66
N GLU A 277 -19.12 31.00 19.51
CA GLU A 277 -18.87 29.94 20.48
C GLU A 277 -18.64 28.59 19.77
N PHE A 278 -19.40 28.32 18.72
CA PHE A 278 -19.18 27.13 17.88
C PHE A 278 -17.81 27.17 17.21
N ALA A 279 -17.39 28.30 16.64
CA ALA A 279 -16.07 28.44 16.03
C ALA A 279 -14.95 28.11 17.04
N SER A 280 -15.06 28.66 18.28
CA SER A 280 -14.09 28.39 19.35
C SER A 280 -14.14 26.95 19.87
N SER A 281 -15.29 26.26 19.77
CA SER A 281 -15.40 24.84 20.14
C SER A 281 -14.74 23.90 19.12
N VAL A 282 -14.68 24.31 17.85
CA VAL A 282 -13.97 23.54 16.79
C VAL A 282 -12.46 23.66 16.98
N ASN A 283 -11.96 24.88 17.18
CA ASN A 283 -10.56 25.13 17.51
C ASN A 283 -10.48 26.44 18.36
N GLU A 284 -9.71 26.40 19.44
CA GLU A 284 -9.50 27.54 20.37
C GLU A 284 -8.86 28.77 19.68
N ASP A 285 -8.21 28.59 18.53
CA ASP A 285 -7.60 29.66 17.76
C ASP A 285 -8.64 30.53 17.03
N PHE A 286 -9.84 29.99 16.74
CA PHE A 286 -10.90 30.74 16.07
C PHE A 286 -11.76 31.54 17.08
N LYS A 287 -11.88 32.83 16.85
CA LYS A 287 -12.68 33.74 17.68
C LYS A 287 -14.02 34.09 17.07
N THR A 288 -14.15 33.94 15.75
CA THR A 288 -15.36 34.28 15.01
C THR A 288 -15.70 33.22 13.97
N MET A 289 -16.98 33.13 13.60
CA MET A 289 -17.44 32.29 12.50
C MET A 289 -16.81 32.68 11.15
N GLU A 290 -16.42 33.93 10.96
CA GLU A 290 -15.78 34.41 9.75
C GLU A 290 -14.36 33.83 9.63
N GLU A 291 -13.62 33.77 10.74
CA GLU A 291 -12.29 33.14 10.77
C GLU A 291 -12.37 31.64 10.45
N LEU A 292 -13.30 30.91 11.08
CA LEU A 292 -13.54 29.50 10.79
C LEU A 292 -13.92 29.26 9.31
N ARG A 293 -14.81 30.09 8.75
CA ARG A 293 -15.18 30.00 7.33
C ARG A 293 -14.03 30.27 6.38
N ALA A 294 -13.18 31.23 6.70
CA ALA A 294 -12.00 31.55 5.89
C ALA A 294 -10.98 30.41 5.92
N ASP A 295 -10.75 29.82 7.09
CA ASP A 295 -9.84 28.70 7.28
C ASP A 295 -10.34 27.44 6.54
N ILE A 296 -11.61 27.08 6.70
CA ILE A 296 -12.22 25.95 5.96
C ILE A 296 -12.13 26.17 4.46
N ARG A 297 -12.35 27.41 3.98
CA ARG A 297 -12.21 27.72 2.55
C ARG A 297 -10.79 27.48 2.09
N GLN A 298 -9.81 28.00 2.80
CA GLN A 298 -8.39 27.83 2.50
C GLN A 298 -8.01 26.34 2.49
N ASP A 299 -8.43 25.58 3.51
CA ASP A 299 -8.18 24.14 3.61
C ASP A 299 -8.78 23.35 2.43
N LEU A 300 -10.00 23.72 1.98
CA LEU A 300 -10.62 23.12 0.81
C LEU A 300 -9.89 23.50 -0.49
N GLU A 301 -9.48 24.77 -0.63
CA GLU A 301 -8.71 25.25 -1.78
C GLU A 301 -7.36 24.53 -1.88
N ASP A 302 -6.63 24.40 -0.76
CA ASP A 302 -5.36 23.69 -0.69
C ASP A 302 -5.52 22.21 -1.03
N LYS A 303 -6.52 21.52 -0.47
CA LYS A 303 -6.81 20.12 -0.80
C LYS A 303 -7.15 19.92 -2.28
N MET A 304 -7.89 20.85 -2.89
CA MET A 304 -8.23 20.77 -4.32
C MET A 304 -7.03 21.11 -5.20
N ALA A 305 -6.16 22.01 -4.77
CA ALA A 305 -4.89 22.29 -5.46
C ALA A 305 -3.97 21.06 -5.43
N ASP A 306 -3.81 20.41 -4.28
CA ASP A 306 -3.02 19.17 -4.13
C ASP A 306 -3.58 18.03 -4.99
N ARG A 307 -4.89 17.91 -5.05
CA ARG A 307 -5.57 16.94 -5.92
C ARG A 307 -5.25 17.22 -7.38
N SER A 308 -5.45 18.46 -7.83
CA SER A 308 -5.13 18.89 -9.19
C SER A 308 -3.67 18.63 -9.56
N ASP A 309 -2.74 18.92 -8.64
CA ASP A 309 -1.32 18.65 -8.82
C ASP A 309 -1.00 17.15 -8.87
N SER A 310 -1.67 16.35 -8.07
CA SER A 310 -1.53 14.89 -8.09
C SER A 310 -2.04 14.30 -9.41
N GLU A 311 -3.19 14.78 -9.90
CA GLU A 311 -3.80 14.33 -11.16
C GLU A 311 -2.92 14.68 -12.38
N ILE A 312 -2.40 15.91 -12.47
CA ILE A 312 -1.52 16.28 -13.59
C ILE A 312 -0.19 15.53 -13.54
N LYS A 313 0.38 15.27 -12.35
CA LYS A 313 1.57 14.42 -12.19
C LYS A 313 1.31 12.99 -12.65
N ALA A 314 0.18 12.42 -12.27
CA ALA A 314 -0.22 11.09 -12.71
C ALA A 314 -0.43 11.01 -14.23
N ALA A 315 -1.10 12.01 -14.82
CA ALA A 315 -1.29 12.12 -16.27
C ALA A 315 0.04 12.24 -17.02
N ALA A 316 0.98 13.06 -16.52
CA ALA A 316 2.31 13.21 -17.11
C ALA A 316 3.09 11.89 -17.08
N VAL A 317 3.06 11.15 -15.96
CA VAL A 317 3.69 9.83 -15.84
C VAL A 317 3.05 8.83 -16.80
N ALA A 318 1.72 8.79 -16.89
CA ALA A 318 1.01 7.90 -17.81
C ALA A 318 1.38 8.15 -19.27
N GLU A 319 1.44 9.42 -19.69
CA GLU A 319 1.82 9.80 -21.04
C GLU A 319 3.30 9.47 -21.34
N LEU A 320 4.22 9.70 -20.40
CA LEU A 320 5.62 9.31 -20.53
C LEU A 320 5.78 7.80 -20.69
N VAL A 321 5.08 7.01 -19.90
CA VAL A 321 5.10 5.54 -19.96
C VAL A 321 4.51 5.03 -21.28
N ALA A 322 3.41 5.64 -21.75
CA ALA A 322 2.77 5.25 -23.01
C ALA A 322 3.69 5.47 -24.24
N ARG A 323 4.50 6.55 -24.22
CA ARG A 323 5.44 6.88 -25.29
C ARG A 323 6.73 6.09 -25.24
N ASN A 324 7.14 5.62 -24.07
CA ASN A 324 8.40 4.91 -23.86
C ASN A 324 8.15 3.46 -23.48
N ARG A 325 8.09 2.56 -24.45
CA ARG A 325 7.87 1.13 -24.23
C ARG A 325 9.20 0.38 -24.26
N PHE A 326 9.62 -0.14 -23.14
CA PHE A 326 10.79 -0.99 -22.96
C PHE A 326 10.56 -1.96 -21.80
N GLU A 327 11.32 -3.03 -21.80
CA GLU A 327 11.28 -4.03 -20.73
C GLU A 327 11.98 -3.50 -19.48
N VAL A 328 11.42 -3.79 -18.32
CA VAL A 328 11.97 -3.39 -17.01
C VAL A 328 12.43 -4.63 -16.24
N PRO A 329 13.46 -4.49 -15.37
CA PRO A 329 13.96 -5.61 -14.58
C PRO A 329 12.88 -6.19 -13.67
N GLU A 330 12.59 -7.48 -13.79
CA GLU A 330 11.58 -8.19 -13.00
C GLU A 330 11.84 -8.07 -11.50
N PHE A 331 13.10 -8.11 -11.07
CA PHE A 331 13.48 -7.93 -9.68
C PHE A 331 12.94 -6.62 -9.08
N LEU A 332 13.02 -5.50 -9.82
CA LEU A 332 12.49 -4.20 -9.36
C LEU A 332 10.98 -4.19 -9.33
N VAL A 333 10.33 -4.79 -10.34
CA VAL A 333 8.86 -4.92 -10.38
C VAL A 333 8.36 -5.73 -9.19
N ASP A 334 8.97 -6.87 -8.91
CA ASP A 334 8.61 -7.72 -7.77
C ASP A 334 8.85 -7.02 -6.43
N HIS A 335 9.98 -6.33 -6.28
CA HIS A 335 10.29 -5.55 -5.08
C HIS A 335 9.28 -4.41 -4.88
N ARG A 336 8.92 -3.69 -5.96
CA ARG A 336 7.92 -2.62 -5.90
C ARG A 336 6.53 -3.16 -5.57
N THR A 337 6.12 -4.23 -6.24
CA THR A 337 4.84 -4.91 -5.96
C THR A 337 4.73 -5.33 -4.49
N GLN A 338 5.77 -5.97 -3.95
CA GLN A 338 5.81 -6.34 -2.53
C GLN A 338 5.74 -5.13 -1.60
N SER A 339 6.37 -4.01 -1.98
CA SER A 339 6.30 -2.77 -1.20
C SER A 339 4.87 -2.20 -1.19
N MET A 340 4.18 -2.18 -2.35
CA MET A 340 2.79 -1.73 -2.47
C MET A 340 1.85 -2.60 -1.62
N VAL A 341 2.00 -3.92 -1.71
CA VAL A 341 1.20 -4.87 -0.91
C VAL A 341 1.46 -4.71 0.59
N ARG A 342 2.71 -4.49 1.01
CA ARG A 342 3.03 -4.20 2.43
C ARG A 342 2.40 -2.89 2.91
N ASN A 343 2.37 -1.86 2.07
CA ASN A 343 1.73 -0.59 2.40
C ASN A 343 0.22 -0.75 2.54
N PHE A 344 -0.40 -1.49 1.61
CA PHE A 344 -1.81 -1.82 1.68
C PHE A 344 -2.16 -2.62 2.95
N ALA A 345 -1.37 -3.64 3.29
CA ALA A 345 -1.54 -4.40 4.52
C ALA A 345 -1.45 -3.53 5.78
N ARG A 346 -0.50 -2.57 5.82
CA ARG A 346 -0.39 -1.60 6.92
C ARG A 346 -1.63 -0.72 7.04
N ASN A 347 -2.15 -0.24 5.91
CA ASN A 347 -3.36 0.59 5.87
C ASN A 347 -4.60 -0.20 6.36
N LEU A 348 -4.76 -1.46 5.94
CA LEU A 348 -5.81 -2.34 6.45
C LEU A 348 -5.69 -2.55 7.96
N HIS A 349 -4.48 -2.79 8.44
CA HIS A 349 -4.22 -2.98 9.87
C HIS A 349 -4.54 -1.74 10.70
N SER A 350 -4.19 -0.54 10.23
CA SER A 350 -4.52 0.73 10.92
C SER A 350 -6.04 0.98 10.97
N ARG A 351 -6.80 0.44 10.02
CA ARG A 351 -8.27 0.46 10.01
C ARG A 351 -8.90 -0.68 10.83
N GLY A 352 -8.11 -1.44 11.58
CA GLY A 352 -8.59 -2.54 12.44
C GLY A 352 -8.91 -3.85 11.72
N VAL A 353 -8.58 -3.97 10.43
CA VAL A 353 -8.79 -5.20 9.66
C VAL A 353 -7.71 -6.23 10.00
N ASN A 354 -8.12 -7.46 10.26
CA ASN A 354 -7.17 -8.55 10.51
C ASN A 354 -6.48 -9.00 9.21
N VAL A 355 -5.27 -8.55 8.99
CA VAL A 355 -4.46 -8.88 7.81
C VAL A 355 -4.05 -10.37 7.71
N ARG A 356 -4.29 -11.16 8.77
CA ARG A 356 -4.06 -12.62 8.77
C ARG A 356 -5.31 -13.42 8.47
N ASP A 357 -6.41 -12.76 8.09
CA ASP A 357 -7.63 -13.45 7.69
C ASP A 357 -7.34 -14.30 6.43
N PRO A 358 -7.57 -15.64 6.47
CA PRO A 358 -7.35 -16.50 5.32
C PRO A 358 -8.28 -16.19 4.12
N LYS A 359 -9.27 -15.31 4.28
CA LYS A 359 -10.14 -14.83 3.21
C LYS A 359 -9.51 -13.73 2.35
N LEU A 360 -8.40 -13.13 2.82
CA LEU A 360 -7.66 -12.15 2.04
C LEU A 360 -6.79 -12.88 1.01
N ASP A 361 -7.17 -12.76 -0.24
CA ASP A 361 -6.40 -13.33 -1.36
C ASP A 361 -5.21 -12.41 -1.70
N TRP A 362 -4.08 -12.67 -1.03
CA TRP A 362 -2.84 -11.92 -1.25
C TRP A 362 -2.24 -12.17 -2.63
N GLU A 363 -2.45 -13.36 -3.23
CA GLU A 363 -1.94 -13.68 -4.56
C GLU A 363 -2.68 -12.88 -5.63
N ALA A 364 -4.00 -12.80 -5.54
CA ALA A 364 -4.80 -11.95 -6.41
C ALA A 364 -4.43 -10.46 -6.26
N LEU A 365 -4.18 -9.99 -5.03
CA LEU A 365 -3.73 -8.62 -4.79
C LEU A 365 -2.37 -8.35 -5.43
N VAL A 366 -1.39 -9.25 -5.24
CA VAL A 366 -0.07 -9.15 -5.88
C VAL A 366 -0.22 -9.08 -7.39
N ALA A 367 -1.03 -9.97 -7.99
CA ALA A 367 -1.27 -10.00 -9.43
C ALA A 367 -1.91 -8.70 -9.94
N SER A 368 -2.86 -8.12 -9.20
CA SER A 368 -3.53 -6.86 -9.57
C SER A 368 -2.62 -5.64 -9.45
N GLN A 369 -1.65 -5.65 -8.51
CA GLN A 369 -0.72 -4.52 -8.32
C GLN A 369 0.50 -4.57 -9.24
N ARG A 370 0.82 -5.74 -9.82
CA ARG A 370 2.01 -5.93 -10.67
C ARG A 370 2.08 -4.99 -11.88
N PRO A 371 1.01 -4.78 -12.69
CA PRO A 371 1.04 -3.85 -13.82
C PRO A 371 1.32 -2.41 -13.40
N ARG A 372 0.75 -1.98 -12.27
CA ARG A 372 1.01 -0.66 -11.70
C ARG A 372 2.45 -0.51 -11.25
N ALA A 373 2.98 -1.51 -10.55
CA ALA A 373 4.39 -1.53 -10.14
C ALA A 373 5.34 -1.49 -11.34
N GLU A 374 5.02 -2.19 -12.43
CA GLU A 374 5.79 -2.16 -13.67
C GLU A 374 5.83 -0.75 -14.28
N ASN A 375 4.69 -0.07 -14.33
CA ASN A 375 4.62 1.31 -14.83
C ASN A 375 5.37 2.29 -13.91
N GLU A 376 5.32 2.11 -12.58
CA GLU A 376 6.08 2.92 -11.64
C GLU A 376 7.60 2.71 -11.79
N VAL A 377 8.06 1.48 -11.98
CA VAL A 377 9.47 1.19 -12.25
C VAL A 377 9.89 1.79 -13.59
N ARG A 378 9.05 1.63 -14.64
CA ARG A 378 9.32 2.21 -15.98
C ARG A 378 9.41 3.73 -15.90
N SER A 379 8.51 4.39 -15.21
CA SER A 379 8.52 5.85 -15.04
C SER A 379 9.77 6.33 -14.32
N ALA A 380 10.26 5.61 -13.30
CA ALA A 380 11.49 5.95 -12.61
C ALA A 380 12.70 5.95 -13.55
N PHE A 381 12.83 4.95 -14.44
CA PHE A 381 13.89 4.94 -15.45
C PHE A 381 13.77 6.09 -16.46
N ILE A 382 12.54 6.39 -16.91
CA ILE A 382 12.30 7.50 -17.84
C ILE A 382 12.69 8.82 -17.20
N LEU A 383 12.20 9.09 -15.99
CA LEU A 383 12.48 10.34 -15.26
C LEU A 383 13.96 10.45 -14.89
N GLY A 384 14.61 9.35 -14.48
CA GLY A 384 16.06 9.31 -14.24
C GLY A 384 16.85 9.67 -15.51
N LYS A 385 16.42 9.16 -16.67
CA LYS A 385 17.06 9.49 -17.95
C LYS A 385 16.83 10.95 -18.35
N ILE A 386 15.63 11.49 -18.11
CA ILE A 386 15.34 12.93 -18.31
C ILE A 386 16.22 13.77 -17.39
N ALA A 387 16.36 13.39 -16.12
CA ALA A 387 17.23 14.08 -15.17
C ALA A 387 18.69 14.11 -15.63
N GLU A 388 19.20 13.00 -16.18
CA GLU A 388 20.54 12.94 -16.78
C GLU A 388 20.68 13.93 -17.96
N VAL A 389 19.71 13.92 -18.90
CA VAL A 389 19.75 14.74 -20.11
C VAL A 389 19.64 16.24 -19.81
N GLU A 390 18.74 16.59 -18.89
CA GLU A 390 18.47 17.99 -18.50
C GLU A 390 19.40 18.48 -17.37
N ASN A 391 20.32 17.63 -16.88
CA ASN A 391 21.24 17.94 -15.79
C ASN A 391 20.51 18.42 -14.52
N VAL A 392 19.42 17.75 -14.15
CA VAL A 392 18.66 18.07 -12.95
C VAL A 392 19.48 17.69 -11.72
N ALA A 393 19.97 18.69 -11.01
CA ALA A 393 20.74 18.50 -9.79
C ALA A 393 19.86 18.68 -8.54
N VAL A 394 20.15 17.92 -7.52
CA VAL A 394 19.59 18.08 -6.16
C VAL A 394 20.52 19.00 -5.39
N SER A 395 20.00 20.07 -4.84
CA SER A 395 20.74 20.97 -3.96
C SER A 395 20.65 20.52 -2.52
N GLU A 396 21.58 20.96 -1.66
CA GLU A 396 21.50 20.66 -0.23
C GLU A 396 20.22 21.24 0.41
N GLY A 397 19.71 22.37 -0.09
CA GLY A 397 18.44 22.93 0.34
C GLY A 397 17.24 22.07 0.00
N ASP A 398 17.23 21.38 -1.17
CA ASP A 398 16.16 20.43 -1.51
C ASP A 398 16.16 19.22 -0.54
N LEU A 399 17.37 18.74 -0.19
CA LEU A 399 17.53 17.64 0.75
C LEU A 399 17.12 18.05 2.18
N GLU A 400 17.47 19.25 2.62
CA GLU A 400 17.07 19.76 3.92
C GLU A 400 15.55 19.92 4.03
N ALA A 401 14.88 20.48 3.02
CA ALA A 401 13.43 20.61 3.01
C ALA A 401 12.74 19.23 3.09
N GLU A 402 13.22 18.24 2.33
CA GLU A 402 12.67 16.87 2.41
C GLU A 402 12.91 16.23 3.79
N LEU A 403 14.06 16.48 4.40
CA LEU A 403 14.36 16.00 5.75
C LEU A 403 13.50 16.69 6.82
N GLU A 404 13.14 17.96 6.64
CA GLU A 404 12.20 18.68 7.50
C GLU A 404 10.82 18.05 7.45
N ASP A 405 10.28 17.82 6.26
CA ASP A 405 8.98 17.16 6.06
C ASP A 405 8.94 15.75 6.70
N LEU A 406 9.97 14.94 6.45
CA LEU A 406 10.08 13.60 7.03
C LEU A 406 10.22 13.62 8.56
N ALA A 407 10.93 14.61 9.10
CA ALA A 407 11.13 14.76 10.53
C ALA A 407 9.83 15.18 11.24
N GLU A 408 9.08 16.11 10.64
CA GLU A 408 7.78 16.55 11.13
C GLU A 408 6.78 15.40 11.20
N HIS A 409 6.62 14.64 10.10
CA HIS A 409 5.74 13.47 10.04
C HIS A 409 6.12 12.36 11.03
N ALA A 410 7.42 12.22 11.32
CA ALA A 410 7.93 11.23 12.27
C ALA A 410 7.97 11.72 13.73
N GLY A 411 7.65 13.00 14.00
CA GLY A 411 7.75 13.62 15.32
C GLY A 411 9.19 13.64 15.84
N LYS A 412 10.19 13.81 14.96
CA LYS A 412 11.63 13.79 15.29
C LYS A 412 12.28 15.11 14.89
N SER A 413 13.46 15.40 15.45
CA SER A 413 14.25 16.51 14.93
C SER A 413 14.92 16.16 13.61
N VAL A 414 15.15 17.15 12.73
CA VAL A 414 15.83 16.99 11.43
C VAL A 414 17.20 16.31 11.60
N ALA A 415 17.96 16.70 12.64
CA ALA A 415 19.27 16.09 12.92
C ALA A 415 19.16 14.61 13.27
N ALA A 416 18.14 14.20 14.03
CA ALA A 416 17.90 12.79 14.37
C ALA A 416 17.45 11.99 13.15
N MET A 417 16.63 12.58 12.28
CA MET A 417 16.19 11.98 11.01
C MET A 417 17.38 11.76 10.08
N ARG A 418 18.21 12.80 9.84
CA ARG A 418 19.44 12.71 9.03
C ARG A 418 20.38 11.62 9.55
N ALA A 419 20.59 11.54 10.87
CA ALA A 419 21.45 10.51 11.47
C ALA A 419 20.90 9.08 11.27
N THR A 420 19.56 8.91 11.36
CA THR A 420 18.91 7.62 11.11
C THR A 420 19.10 7.18 9.66
N LEU A 421 18.80 8.07 8.71
CA LEU A 421 18.92 7.80 7.28
C LEU A 421 20.37 7.57 6.83
N THR A 422 21.33 8.30 7.42
CA THR A 422 22.76 8.06 7.17
C THR A 422 23.17 6.66 7.63
N LYS A 423 22.71 6.24 8.83
CA LYS A 423 23.00 4.91 9.36
C LYS A 423 22.41 3.78 8.51
N GLU A 424 21.26 4.02 7.91
CA GLU A 424 20.55 3.08 7.04
C GLU A 424 21.02 3.13 5.58
N ASN A 425 21.98 4.01 5.24
CA ASN A 425 22.41 4.31 3.87
C ASN A 425 21.23 4.67 2.93
N ALA A 426 20.24 5.40 3.46
CA ALA A 426 19.03 5.75 2.75
C ALA A 426 19.05 7.17 2.14
N LEU A 427 20.09 7.99 2.43
CA LEU A 427 20.18 9.36 1.92
C LEU A 427 20.24 9.40 0.38
N ASP A 428 21.05 8.52 -0.22
CA ASP A 428 21.18 8.45 -1.69
C ASP A 428 19.84 8.15 -2.36
N SER A 429 19.01 7.32 -1.72
CA SER A 429 17.68 6.98 -2.23
C SER A 429 16.70 8.16 -2.11
N ILE A 430 16.86 9.02 -1.10
CA ILE A 430 16.06 10.24 -0.95
C ILE A 430 16.49 11.27 -2.00
N GLU A 431 17.79 11.45 -2.21
CA GLU A 431 18.29 12.30 -3.28
C GLU A 431 17.78 11.86 -4.65
N GLU A 432 17.79 10.56 -4.93
CA GLU A 432 17.20 10.01 -6.16
C GLU A 432 15.70 10.33 -6.27
N GLN A 433 14.92 10.18 -5.20
CA GLN A 433 13.50 10.52 -5.20
C GLN A 433 13.26 12.02 -5.47
N ILE A 434 14.04 12.91 -4.85
CA ILE A 434 13.99 14.35 -5.09
C ILE A 434 14.32 14.64 -6.56
N GLN A 435 15.36 14.01 -7.10
CA GLN A 435 15.76 14.18 -8.49
C GLN A 435 14.65 13.76 -9.46
N LEU A 436 14.02 12.61 -9.23
CA LEU A 436 12.90 12.14 -10.07
C LEU A 436 11.69 13.08 -9.98
N ARG A 437 11.37 13.60 -8.79
CA ARG A 437 10.30 14.58 -8.59
C ARG A 437 10.61 15.87 -9.38
N LYS A 438 11.81 16.42 -9.26
CA LYS A 438 12.24 17.62 -10.01
C LYS A 438 12.22 17.41 -11.53
N ALA A 439 12.57 16.20 -11.99
CA ALA A 439 12.49 15.84 -13.41
C ALA A 439 11.03 15.80 -13.89
N LEU A 440 10.11 15.29 -13.08
CA LEU A 440 8.68 15.31 -13.40
C LEU A 440 8.13 16.74 -13.43
N ASP A 441 8.48 17.57 -12.46
CA ASP A 441 8.10 18.98 -12.43
C ASP A 441 8.63 19.74 -13.67
N PHE A 442 9.85 19.44 -14.11
CA PHE A 442 10.41 19.98 -15.35
C PHE A 442 9.60 19.55 -16.59
N VAL A 443 9.19 18.27 -16.65
CA VAL A 443 8.34 17.78 -17.75
C VAL A 443 7.00 18.51 -17.77
N ILE A 444 6.34 18.66 -16.63
CA ILE A 444 5.06 19.38 -16.52
C ILE A 444 5.23 20.86 -16.91
N ALA A 445 6.30 21.52 -16.46
CA ALA A 445 6.60 22.90 -16.82
C ALA A 445 6.87 23.10 -18.32
N SER A 446 7.39 22.06 -19.00
CA SER A 446 7.64 22.07 -20.45
C SER A 446 6.50 21.51 -21.28
N ALA A 447 5.42 21.04 -20.65
CA ALA A 447 4.26 20.46 -21.30
C ALA A 447 3.30 21.52 -21.88
N ASN A 448 2.45 21.10 -22.81
CA ASN A 448 1.34 21.92 -23.29
C ASN A 448 0.11 21.67 -22.40
N VAL A 449 -0.01 22.46 -21.34
CA VAL A 449 -1.06 22.28 -20.34
C VAL A 449 -2.32 23.04 -20.74
N THR A 450 -3.42 22.31 -20.93
CA THR A 450 -4.78 22.85 -21.05
C THR A 450 -5.44 22.86 -19.69
N VAL A 451 -6.05 23.99 -19.32
CA VAL A 451 -6.76 24.10 -18.03
C VAL A 451 -8.24 23.89 -18.26
N GLU A 452 -8.84 22.97 -17.52
CA GLU A 452 -10.28 22.69 -17.57
C GLU A 452 -10.88 22.76 -16.16
N GLU A 453 -12.05 23.39 -16.05
CA GLU A 453 -12.82 23.33 -14.81
C GLU A 453 -13.50 21.97 -14.71
N ALA A 454 -13.12 21.18 -13.72
CA ALA A 454 -13.76 19.91 -13.46
C ALA A 454 -15.15 20.16 -12.85
N LYS A 455 -16.18 19.50 -13.40
CA LYS A 455 -17.44 19.36 -12.71
C LYS A 455 -17.26 18.44 -11.52
N GLU A 456 -17.80 18.87 -10.35
CA GLU A 456 -17.73 18.08 -9.10
C GLU A 456 -17.90 16.58 -9.34
N PRO A 457 -17.05 15.74 -8.78
CA PRO A 457 -17.45 14.39 -8.51
C PRO A 457 -18.52 14.43 -7.41
N ALA A 458 -19.65 13.75 -7.62
CA ALA A 458 -20.68 13.62 -6.60
C ALA A 458 -20.05 13.15 -5.29
N ALA A 459 -20.40 13.80 -4.18
CA ALA A 459 -19.95 13.47 -2.84
C ALA A 459 -20.21 11.96 -2.59
N GLY A 460 -19.14 11.15 -2.55
CA GLY A 460 -19.25 9.69 -2.34
C GLY A 460 -18.39 8.82 -3.26
N GLU A 461 -17.83 9.33 -4.35
CA GLU A 461 -16.86 8.57 -5.15
C GLU A 461 -15.44 8.82 -4.66
N GLU A 462 -15.05 8.07 -3.64
CA GLU A 462 -13.66 7.80 -3.33
C GLU A 462 -13.05 7.17 -4.60
N ALA A 463 -12.07 7.85 -5.20
CA ALA A 463 -11.50 7.50 -6.50
C ALA A 463 -11.12 6.03 -6.58
N ALA A 464 -11.97 5.23 -7.22
CA ALA A 464 -11.56 3.94 -7.73
C ALA A 464 -10.47 4.17 -8.79
N PRO A 465 -9.40 3.37 -8.81
CA PRO A 465 -8.38 3.48 -9.84
C PRO A 465 -9.03 3.30 -11.22
N PRO A 466 -8.58 4.00 -12.27
CA PRO A 466 -9.18 3.93 -13.59
C PRO A 466 -9.23 2.47 -14.06
N THR A 467 -10.44 1.96 -14.23
CA THR A 467 -10.69 0.69 -14.92
C THR A 467 -10.42 0.94 -16.40
N GLU A 468 -9.40 0.28 -16.95
CA GLU A 468 -9.21 0.20 -18.39
C GLU A 468 -10.48 -0.41 -19.01
N GLU A 469 -11.19 0.38 -19.79
CA GLU A 469 -12.22 -0.13 -20.68
C GLU A 469 -11.57 -1.13 -21.64
N SER A 470 -11.93 -2.39 -21.49
CA SER A 470 -11.62 -3.43 -22.45
C SER A 470 -12.39 -3.10 -23.75
N GLY A 471 -11.69 -2.45 -24.68
CA GLY A 471 -12.15 -2.29 -26.06
C GLY A 471 -12.26 -3.66 -26.74
N THR A 472 -13.44 -4.24 -26.68
CA THR A 472 -13.86 -5.27 -27.64
C THR A 472 -14.26 -4.56 -28.94
N SER A 473 -13.43 -4.72 -29.96
CA SER A 473 -13.87 -4.54 -31.36
C SER A 473 -13.39 -5.74 -32.17
N GLU A 474 -14.39 -6.46 -32.68
CA GLU A 474 -14.47 -7.33 -33.85
C GLU A 474 -13.17 -7.82 -34.51
#